data_dc01045375e4527e8663060ae5675718
#
_entry.id   dc01045375e4527e8663060ae5675718
#
_cell.length_a   1.000
_cell.length_b   1.000
_cell.length_c   1.000
_cell.angle_alpha   90.00
_cell.angle_beta   90.00
_cell.angle_gamma   90.00
#
_symmetry.space_group_name_H-M   'P 1'
#
loop_
_entity.id
_entity.type
_entity.pdbx_description
1 polymer ?
#
loop_
_entity_poly.entity_id
_entity_poly.type
_entity_poly.pdbx_seq_one_letter_code
_entity_poly.pdbx_strand_id
1 'polypeptide(L)'
;DGGAGRFPAQPALDVLRRLPPQLKADERAEVSADVDGSDLGLPPVGSGKGAYISAITDAVRRLDRSYLAVQGPPGTGKTYVAARVIERLVRSGWHVGVVAPSHAVVEHLLDKVVEAGVPAYRVGKKPQGSGEHTKAWTAIGDKKQGKFLGEHKDHGCVIGGTAWDFANANKIGRR
;
A
#
# COMPACT_ATOMS: atom_id res chain seq x y z
N ASP A 1 35.37 -17.98 0.36
CA ASP A 1 34.32 -17.32 1.13
C ASP A 1 33.74 -16.16 0.32
N GLY A 2 32.81 -16.53 -0.58
CA GLY A 2 32.06 -15.56 -1.38
C GLY A 2 30.86 -15.07 -0.63
N GLY A 3 31.00 -14.01 0.18
CA GLY A 3 29.90 -13.26 0.72
C GLY A 3 29.08 -12.67 -0.42
N ALA A 4 27.97 -13.28 -0.78
CA ALA A 4 26.99 -12.71 -1.69
C ALA A 4 26.49 -11.42 -1.07
N GLY A 5 27.09 -10.30 -1.46
CA GLY A 5 26.65 -8.97 -1.07
C GLY A 5 25.18 -8.81 -1.40
N ARG A 6 24.35 -8.74 -0.37
CA ARG A 6 22.92 -8.52 -0.52
C ARG A 6 22.73 -7.14 -1.13
N PHE A 7 22.41 -7.08 -2.40
CA PHE A 7 22.07 -5.81 -3.05
C PHE A 7 20.94 -5.14 -2.27
N PRO A 8 20.96 -3.79 -2.14
CA PRO A 8 19.87 -3.10 -1.48
C PRO A 8 18.55 -3.48 -2.13
N ALA A 9 17.51 -3.68 -1.33
CA ALA A 9 16.19 -4.08 -1.78
C ALA A 9 15.72 -3.15 -2.91
N GLN A 10 15.42 -3.74 -4.07
CA GLN A 10 14.98 -3.04 -5.28
C GLN A 10 13.65 -3.65 -5.75
N PRO A 11 12.53 -3.38 -5.06
CA PRO A 11 11.25 -4.04 -5.33
C PRO A 11 10.82 -3.98 -6.80
N ALA A 12 11.12 -2.89 -7.50
CA ALA A 12 10.78 -2.75 -8.92
C ALA A 12 11.53 -3.75 -9.80
N LEU A 13 12.81 -4.01 -9.52
CA LEU A 13 13.58 -5.02 -10.23
C LEU A 13 13.17 -6.43 -9.85
N ASP A 14 12.81 -6.64 -8.59
CA ASP A 14 12.33 -7.94 -8.10
C ASP A 14 11.02 -8.33 -8.81
N VAL A 15 10.08 -7.37 -8.99
CA VAL A 15 8.87 -7.58 -9.80
C VAL A 15 9.22 -7.97 -11.25
N LEU A 16 10.14 -7.22 -11.89
CA LEU A 16 10.54 -7.51 -13.28
C LEU A 16 11.21 -8.88 -13.44
N ARG A 17 11.99 -9.30 -12.45
CA ARG A 17 12.67 -10.59 -12.39
C ARG A 17 11.77 -11.72 -11.90
N ARG A 18 10.54 -11.43 -11.51
CA ARG A 18 9.58 -12.38 -10.93
C ARG A 18 10.14 -13.10 -9.69
N LEU A 19 10.94 -12.40 -8.89
CA LEU A 19 11.45 -12.96 -7.65
C LEU A 19 10.32 -13.04 -6.61
N PRO A 20 10.36 -14.03 -5.71
CA PRO A 20 9.38 -14.11 -4.64
C PRO A 20 9.47 -12.90 -3.70
N PRO A 21 8.37 -12.52 -3.02
CA PRO A 21 8.40 -11.46 -2.03
C PRO A 21 9.38 -11.78 -0.89
N GLN A 22 10.07 -10.75 -0.40
CA GLN A 22 10.99 -10.89 0.73
C GLN A 22 10.24 -10.59 2.02
N LEU A 23 10.37 -11.49 3.00
CA LEU A 23 9.79 -11.35 4.33
C LEU A 23 10.87 -11.02 5.36
N LYS A 24 10.49 -10.39 6.46
CA LYS A 24 11.35 -10.11 7.60
C LYS A 24 11.93 -11.41 8.17
N ALA A 25 13.16 -11.35 8.67
CA ALA A 25 13.91 -12.54 9.08
C ALA A 25 13.29 -13.29 10.28
N ASP A 26 12.75 -12.56 11.22
CA ASP A 26 12.06 -13.06 12.41
C ASP A 26 10.75 -13.80 12.09
N GLU A 27 10.13 -13.51 10.96
CA GLU A 27 8.89 -14.13 10.53
C GLU A 27 9.06 -15.31 9.57
N ARG A 28 10.31 -15.57 9.13
CA ARG A 28 10.64 -16.76 8.30
C ARG A 28 10.74 -18.05 9.11
N ALA A 29 10.96 -17.94 10.42
CA ALA A 29 11.24 -19.10 11.27
C ALA A 29 9.99 -19.93 11.63
N GLU A 30 8.79 -19.40 11.41
CA GLU A 30 7.53 -20.11 11.74
C GLU A 30 6.96 -20.95 10.58
N VAL A 31 7.58 -20.90 9.41
CA VAL A 31 7.16 -21.73 8.28
C VAL A 31 7.91 -23.06 8.32
N SER A 32 7.21 -24.09 8.75
CA SER A 32 7.74 -25.48 8.76
C SER A 32 8.23 -25.88 7.37
N ALA A 33 9.38 -26.56 7.35
CA ALA A 33 10.16 -26.95 6.18
C ALA A 33 9.54 -28.05 5.28
N ASP A 34 8.24 -28.25 5.31
CA ASP A 34 7.58 -29.40 4.70
C ASP A 34 6.63 -29.04 3.54
N VAL A 35 6.99 -28.14 2.66
CA VAL A 35 6.22 -27.97 1.42
C VAL A 35 7.14 -27.70 0.24
N ASP A 36 6.87 -28.41 -0.84
CA ASP A 36 7.54 -28.34 -2.14
C ASP A 36 7.80 -26.88 -2.56
N GLY A 37 9.00 -26.38 -2.54
CA GLY A 37 9.52 -25.07 -3.01
C GLY A 37 8.56 -23.94 -3.44
N SER A 38 7.25 -24.07 -3.27
CA SER A 38 6.20 -23.10 -3.63
C SER A 38 5.70 -22.27 -2.43
N ASP A 39 6.10 -22.59 -1.20
CA ASP A 39 5.67 -21.82 -0.02
C ASP A 39 6.50 -20.55 0.10
N LEU A 40 5.89 -19.45 -0.29
CA LEU A 40 6.46 -18.10 -0.19
C LEU A 40 6.47 -17.58 1.26
N GLY A 41 6.10 -18.38 2.26
CA GLY A 41 5.96 -17.95 3.64
C GLY A 41 4.83 -16.91 3.86
N LEU A 42 3.93 -16.79 2.90
CA LEU A 42 2.79 -15.88 3.01
C LEU A 42 1.72 -16.48 3.93
N PRO A 43 1.00 -15.66 4.71
CA PRO A 43 -0.09 -16.14 5.54
C PRO A 43 -1.14 -16.89 4.72
N PRO A 44 -1.64 -18.03 5.20
CA PRO A 44 -2.69 -18.76 4.53
C PRO A 44 -3.98 -17.92 4.52
N VAL A 45 -4.78 -18.06 3.47
CA VAL A 45 -6.11 -17.46 3.42
C VAL A 45 -7.06 -18.37 4.20
N GLY A 46 -7.50 -17.90 5.36
CA GLY A 46 -8.49 -18.63 6.16
C GLY A 46 -9.85 -18.72 5.46
N SER A 47 -10.80 -19.39 6.09
CA SER A 47 -12.19 -19.47 5.64
C SER A 47 -13.02 -18.31 6.17
N GLY A 48 -14.05 -17.89 5.43
CA GLY A 48 -15.04 -16.92 5.88
C GLY A 48 -14.90 -15.51 5.30
N LYS A 49 -15.89 -14.68 5.64
CA LYS A 49 -15.97 -13.29 5.14
C LYS A 49 -14.80 -12.47 5.66
N GLY A 50 -14.07 -11.86 4.75
CA GLY A 50 -12.91 -11.01 5.10
C GLY A 50 -11.58 -11.75 5.25
N ALA A 51 -11.52 -13.07 5.04
CA ALA A 51 -10.28 -13.85 5.14
C ALA A 51 -9.15 -13.28 4.26
N TYR A 52 -9.45 -12.89 3.02
CA TYR A 52 -8.48 -12.23 2.14
C TYR A 52 -7.97 -10.91 2.69
N ILE A 53 -8.82 -10.12 3.35
CA ILE A 53 -8.40 -8.84 3.96
C ILE A 53 -7.37 -9.11 5.06
N SER A 54 -7.60 -10.10 5.91
CA SER A 54 -6.66 -10.47 6.98
C SER A 54 -5.36 -10.99 6.39
N ALA A 55 -5.41 -11.98 5.51
CA ALA A 55 -4.23 -12.57 4.89
C ALA A 55 -3.37 -11.54 4.16
N ILE A 56 -3.98 -10.66 3.35
CA ILE A 56 -3.24 -9.59 2.65
C ILE A 56 -2.65 -8.58 3.65
N THR A 57 -3.40 -8.19 4.69
CA THR A 57 -2.90 -7.26 5.69
C THR A 57 -1.68 -7.82 6.41
N ASP A 58 -1.74 -9.08 6.82
CA ASP A 58 -0.66 -9.77 7.53
C ASP A 58 0.53 -10.01 6.59
N ALA A 59 0.30 -10.40 5.34
CA ALA A 59 1.35 -10.51 4.35
C ALA A 59 2.10 -9.18 4.15
N VAL A 60 1.37 -8.05 3.99
CA VAL A 60 1.99 -6.73 3.82
C VAL A 60 2.82 -6.33 5.03
N ARG A 61 2.37 -6.63 6.26
CA ARG A 61 3.13 -6.33 7.48
C ARG A 61 4.43 -7.11 7.58
N ARG A 62 4.48 -8.32 7.02
CA ARG A 62 5.65 -9.20 7.00
C ARG A 62 6.67 -8.84 5.93
N LEU A 63 6.33 -8.03 4.92
CA LEU A 63 7.26 -7.66 3.86
C LEU A 63 8.48 -6.90 4.40
N ASP A 64 9.67 -7.28 3.93
CA ASP A 64 10.92 -6.55 4.14
C ASP A 64 11.27 -5.77 2.87
N ARG A 65 10.81 -4.52 2.77
CA ARG A 65 11.07 -3.63 1.61
C ARG A 65 10.85 -4.34 0.27
N SER A 66 9.77 -5.07 0.17
CA SER A 66 9.43 -5.92 -0.96
C SER A 66 8.02 -5.60 -1.49
N TYR A 67 7.44 -6.48 -2.27
CA TYR A 67 6.13 -6.31 -2.89
C TYR A 67 5.24 -7.51 -2.65
N LEU A 68 3.93 -7.31 -2.77
CA LEU A 68 2.92 -8.36 -2.80
C LEU A 68 2.02 -8.13 -4.02
N ALA A 69 1.99 -9.11 -4.94
CA ALA A 69 1.09 -9.08 -6.07
C ALA A 69 -0.26 -9.70 -5.69
N VAL A 70 -1.34 -8.92 -5.81
CA VAL A 70 -2.71 -9.40 -5.57
C VAL A 70 -3.44 -9.49 -6.89
N GLN A 71 -3.68 -10.71 -7.36
CA GLN A 71 -4.36 -10.98 -8.62
C GLN A 71 -5.84 -11.30 -8.38
N GLY A 72 -6.68 -10.92 -9.32
CA GLY A 72 -8.10 -11.30 -9.35
C GLY A 72 -8.78 -10.78 -10.60
N PRO A 73 -9.77 -11.49 -11.16
CA PRO A 73 -10.54 -11.04 -12.31
C PRO A 73 -11.26 -9.70 -12.06
N PRO A 74 -11.72 -8.99 -13.10
CA PRO A 74 -12.63 -7.86 -12.94
C PRO A 74 -13.87 -8.26 -12.12
N GLY A 75 -14.37 -7.35 -11.30
CA GLY A 75 -15.59 -7.61 -10.50
C GLY A 75 -15.41 -8.40 -9.20
N THR A 76 -14.22 -8.94 -8.90
CA THR A 76 -13.97 -9.73 -7.67
C THR A 76 -13.81 -8.92 -6.39
N GLY A 77 -14.11 -7.62 -6.41
CA GLY A 77 -14.05 -6.79 -5.22
C GLY A 77 -12.63 -6.34 -4.80
N LYS A 78 -11.63 -6.37 -5.71
CA LYS A 78 -10.26 -5.94 -5.39
C LYS A 78 -10.19 -4.56 -4.73
N THR A 79 -10.92 -3.58 -5.24
CA THR A 79 -10.97 -2.23 -4.68
C THR A 79 -11.54 -2.21 -3.26
N TYR A 80 -12.57 -3.01 -3.00
CA TYR A 80 -13.13 -3.18 -1.66
C TYR A 80 -12.11 -3.78 -0.69
N VAL A 81 -11.45 -4.85 -1.10
CA VAL A 81 -10.40 -5.51 -0.30
C VAL A 81 -9.24 -4.53 -0.05
N ALA A 82 -8.75 -3.85 -1.09
CA ALA A 82 -7.67 -2.86 -0.96
C ALA A 82 -8.03 -1.75 0.04
N ALA A 83 -9.23 -1.17 -0.04
CA ALA A 83 -9.68 -0.13 0.88
C ALA A 83 -9.70 -0.61 2.34
N ARG A 84 -10.13 -1.85 2.59
CA ARG A 84 -10.13 -2.44 3.94
C ARG A 84 -8.73 -2.78 4.46
N VAL A 85 -7.84 -3.24 3.60
CA VAL A 85 -6.42 -3.45 3.94
C VAL A 85 -5.77 -2.11 4.31
N ILE A 86 -5.98 -1.08 3.48
CA ILE A 86 -5.47 0.28 3.74
C ILE A 86 -5.99 0.81 5.08
N GLU A 87 -7.28 0.66 5.37
CA GLU A 87 -7.88 1.08 6.64
C GLU A 87 -7.15 0.44 7.84
N ARG A 88 -6.91 -0.88 7.78
CA ARG A 88 -6.20 -1.60 8.86
C ARG A 88 -4.75 -1.14 9.02
N LEU A 89 -4.04 -0.88 7.92
CA LEU A 89 -2.66 -0.39 7.95
C LEU A 89 -2.58 1.02 8.54
N VAL A 90 -3.46 1.93 8.10
CA VAL A 90 -3.54 3.31 8.62
C VAL A 90 -3.90 3.34 10.09
N ARG A 91 -4.81 2.48 10.53
CA ARG A 91 -5.14 2.33 11.95
C ARG A 91 -3.95 1.87 12.79
N SER A 92 -3.01 1.13 12.19
CA SER A 92 -1.74 0.72 12.82
C SER A 92 -0.62 1.77 12.64
N GLY A 93 -0.94 2.99 12.21
CA GLY A 93 0.03 4.09 12.07
C GLY A 93 0.77 4.15 10.73
N TRP A 94 0.40 3.34 9.73
CA TRP A 94 1.08 3.32 8.45
C TRP A 94 0.72 4.53 7.58
N HIS A 95 1.74 5.06 6.88
CA HIS A 95 1.55 6.01 5.78
C HIS A 95 1.44 5.23 4.47
N VAL A 96 0.30 5.35 3.80
CA VAL A 96 0.00 4.57 2.60
C VAL A 96 -0.08 5.49 1.38
N GLY A 97 0.74 5.20 0.37
CA GLY A 97 0.66 5.84 -0.95
C GLY A 97 -0.25 5.08 -1.89
N VAL A 98 -1.22 5.74 -2.51
CA VAL A 98 -2.10 5.19 -3.53
C VAL A 98 -1.73 5.73 -4.90
N VAL A 99 -1.33 4.84 -5.80
CA VAL A 99 -0.90 5.19 -7.17
C VAL A 99 -1.72 4.41 -8.18
N ALA A 100 -2.17 5.11 -9.23
CA ALA A 100 -2.84 4.47 -10.36
C ALA A 100 -2.54 5.24 -11.67
N PRO A 101 -2.81 4.64 -12.85
CA PRO A 101 -2.58 5.30 -14.14
C PRO A 101 -3.40 6.57 -14.35
N SER A 102 -4.57 6.70 -13.70
CA SER A 102 -5.42 7.88 -13.82
C SER A 102 -5.85 8.42 -12.46
N HIS A 103 -6.10 9.72 -12.41
CA HIS A 103 -6.60 10.39 -11.22
C HIS A 103 -7.97 9.86 -10.79
N ALA A 104 -8.86 9.54 -11.74
CA ALA A 104 -10.19 9.00 -11.45
C ALA A 104 -10.12 7.65 -10.69
N VAL A 105 -9.18 6.77 -11.06
CA VAL A 105 -8.98 5.49 -10.36
C VAL A 105 -8.45 5.71 -8.95
N VAL A 106 -7.50 6.65 -8.78
CA VAL A 106 -7.01 7.03 -7.44
C VAL A 106 -8.16 7.55 -6.60
N GLU A 107 -8.94 8.50 -7.10
CA GLU A 107 -10.05 9.12 -6.38
C GLU A 107 -11.11 8.11 -5.98
N HIS A 108 -11.47 7.21 -6.90
CA HIS A 108 -12.41 6.13 -6.58
C HIS A 108 -11.91 5.26 -5.41
N LEU A 109 -10.62 4.90 -5.38
CA LEU A 109 -10.07 4.14 -4.26
C LEU A 109 -10.06 4.96 -2.97
N LEU A 110 -9.72 6.26 -3.03
CA LEU A 110 -9.74 7.14 -1.84
C LEU A 110 -11.17 7.29 -1.27
N ASP A 111 -12.19 7.41 -2.13
CA ASP A 111 -13.59 7.41 -1.70
C ASP A 111 -13.91 6.10 -0.94
N LYS A 112 -13.49 4.94 -1.48
CA LYS A 112 -13.67 3.63 -0.82
C LYS A 112 -12.87 3.48 0.48
N VAL A 113 -11.73 4.15 0.61
CA VAL A 113 -10.93 4.17 1.86
C VAL A 113 -11.65 4.96 2.95
N VAL A 114 -12.27 6.10 2.62
CA VAL A 114 -13.11 6.85 3.55
C VAL A 114 -14.34 6.04 3.95
N GLU A 115 -15.04 5.42 2.98
CA GLU A 115 -16.16 4.52 3.25
C GLU A 115 -15.76 3.31 4.13
N ALA A 116 -14.51 2.85 4.03
CA ALA A 116 -13.98 1.78 4.86
C ALA A 116 -13.75 2.19 6.33
N GLY A 117 -13.76 3.49 6.63
CA GLY A 117 -13.68 4.02 7.99
C GLY A 117 -12.40 4.80 8.31
N VAL A 118 -11.55 5.10 7.31
CA VAL A 118 -10.45 6.04 7.51
C VAL A 118 -11.01 7.46 7.57
N PRO A 119 -10.73 8.24 8.64
CA PRO A 119 -11.21 9.62 8.74
C PRO A 119 -10.78 10.46 7.52
N ALA A 120 -11.71 11.21 6.97
CA ALA A 120 -11.51 12.00 5.75
C ALA A 120 -10.28 12.92 5.82
N TYR A 121 -10.00 13.52 6.98
CA TYR A 121 -8.83 14.38 7.18
C TYR A 121 -7.48 13.65 7.13
N ARG A 122 -7.48 12.30 7.21
CA ARG A 122 -6.28 11.46 7.03
C ARG A 122 -6.13 10.92 5.61
N VAL A 123 -7.06 11.22 4.72
CA VAL A 123 -7.02 10.79 3.32
C VAL A 123 -6.88 12.02 2.46
N GLY A 124 -5.80 12.14 1.72
CA GLY A 124 -5.54 13.37 0.97
C GLY A 124 -5.03 13.14 -0.44
N LYS A 125 -5.35 14.07 -1.33
CA LYS A 125 -4.86 14.13 -2.70
C LYS A 125 -4.89 15.56 -3.23
N LYS A 126 -3.98 15.92 -4.14
CA LYS A 126 -4.12 17.15 -4.91
C LYS A 126 -5.28 16.97 -5.90
N PRO A 127 -6.36 17.78 -5.81
CA PRO A 127 -7.47 17.72 -6.77
C PRO A 127 -7.02 18.15 -8.15
N GLN A 128 -7.73 17.69 -9.18
CA GLN A 128 -7.55 18.17 -10.54
C GLN A 128 -8.48 19.36 -10.82
N GLY A 129 -7.96 20.32 -11.61
CA GLY A 129 -8.74 21.50 -11.97
C GLY A 129 -8.90 22.54 -10.83
N SER A 130 -9.63 23.60 -11.15
CA SER A 130 -9.90 24.74 -10.26
C SER A 130 -11.33 24.73 -9.70
N GLY A 131 -12.07 23.66 -9.90
CA GLY A 131 -13.45 23.51 -9.41
C GLY A 131 -13.53 23.27 -7.90
N GLU A 132 -14.74 23.42 -7.36
CA GLU A 132 -15.02 23.12 -5.96
C GLU A 132 -14.77 21.64 -5.66
N HIS A 133 -14.10 21.38 -4.53
CA HIS A 133 -13.80 20.01 -4.09
C HIS A 133 -15.01 19.40 -3.38
N THR A 134 -15.71 18.50 -4.06
CA THR A 134 -16.92 17.83 -3.55
C THR A 134 -16.68 16.43 -2.97
N LYS A 135 -15.41 15.98 -2.96
CA LYS A 135 -15.04 14.64 -2.48
C LYS A 135 -14.94 14.58 -0.96
N ALA A 136 -15.13 13.37 -0.40
CA ALA A 136 -15.07 13.17 1.03
C ALA A 136 -13.64 13.33 1.61
N TRP A 137 -12.60 13.00 0.83
CA TRP A 137 -11.20 13.14 1.27
C TRP A 137 -10.70 14.60 1.20
N THR A 138 -9.58 14.87 1.85
CA THR A 138 -9.00 16.21 1.97
C THR A 138 -8.28 16.66 0.70
N ALA A 139 -8.63 17.85 0.19
CA ALA A 139 -7.91 18.50 -0.90
C ALA A 139 -6.56 19.04 -0.40
N ILE A 140 -5.47 18.52 -0.94
CA ILE A 140 -4.11 18.97 -0.65
C ILE A 140 -3.70 20.01 -1.70
N GLY A 141 -3.33 21.21 -1.27
CA GLY A 141 -2.83 22.24 -2.17
C GLY A 141 -1.50 21.84 -2.83
N ASP A 142 -1.13 22.58 -3.89
CA ASP A 142 0.11 22.29 -4.62
C ASP A 142 1.34 22.35 -3.69
N LYS A 143 2.23 21.40 -3.87
CA LYS A 143 3.48 21.24 -3.06
C LYS A 143 3.28 21.13 -1.55
N LYS A 144 2.04 20.89 -1.08
CA LYS A 144 1.72 20.75 0.36
C LYS A 144 1.65 19.29 0.82
N GLN A 145 1.97 18.32 -0.04
CA GLN A 145 1.94 16.89 0.29
C GLN A 145 2.89 16.53 1.45
N GLY A 146 4.09 17.11 1.46
CA GLY A 146 5.05 16.91 2.55
C GLY A 146 4.54 17.46 3.90
N LYS A 147 3.83 18.59 3.89
CA LYS A 147 3.18 19.16 5.09
C LYS A 147 2.08 18.21 5.59
N PHE A 148 1.21 17.74 4.70
CA PHE A 148 0.15 16.77 5.04
C PHE A 148 0.72 15.51 5.69
N LEU A 149 1.78 14.92 5.12
CA LEU A 149 2.46 13.76 5.71
C LEU A 149 3.06 14.07 7.09
N GLY A 150 3.64 15.26 7.28
CA GLY A 150 4.20 15.70 8.55
C GLY A 150 3.14 15.89 9.65
N GLU A 151 1.97 16.40 9.30
CA GLU A 151 0.84 16.56 10.22
C GLU A 151 0.27 15.21 10.70
N HIS A 152 0.48 14.14 9.94
CA HIS A 152 -0.03 12.81 10.26
C HIS A 152 1.06 11.81 10.63
N LYS A 153 2.28 12.25 10.91
CA LYS A 153 3.44 11.37 11.16
C LYS A 153 3.20 10.32 12.25
N ASP A 154 2.41 10.65 13.26
CA ASP A 154 2.18 9.80 14.45
C ASP A 154 0.90 8.96 14.36
N HIS A 155 0.07 9.15 13.33
CA HIS A 155 -1.28 8.57 13.29
C HIS A 155 -1.59 7.77 12.04
N GLY A 156 -0.68 7.72 11.09
CA GLY A 156 -0.93 7.13 9.78
C GLY A 156 -1.92 7.91 8.91
N CYS A 157 -1.71 7.86 7.60
CA CYS A 157 -2.56 8.54 6.63
C CYS A 157 -2.50 7.87 5.26
N VAL A 158 -3.36 8.33 4.36
CA VAL A 158 -3.36 7.92 2.95
C VAL A 158 -3.12 9.14 2.08
N ILE A 159 -2.19 9.03 1.14
CA ILE A 159 -1.97 10.05 0.12
C ILE A 159 -2.12 9.45 -1.27
N GLY A 160 -2.99 10.06 -2.09
CA GLY A 160 -3.23 9.64 -3.47
C GLY A 160 -2.49 10.50 -4.49
N GLY A 161 -2.03 9.87 -5.58
CA GLY A 161 -1.39 10.57 -6.67
C GLY A 161 -1.10 9.67 -7.86
N THR A 162 -0.58 10.25 -8.91
CA THR A 162 0.00 9.50 -10.03
C THR A 162 1.45 9.10 -9.73
N ALA A 163 2.02 8.19 -10.51
CA ALA A 163 3.43 7.84 -10.39
C ALA A 163 4.35 9.07 -10.47
N TRP A 164 3.98 10.06 -11.29
CA TRP A 164 4.70 11.33 -11.41
C TRP A 164 4.69 12.15 -10.10
N ASP A 165 3.58 12.14 -9.37
CA ASP A 165 3.50 12.85 -8.09
C ASP A 165 4.43 12.24 -7.04
N PHE A 166 4.58 10.93 -7.05
CA PHE A 166 5.49 10.21 -6.14
C PHE A 166 6.95 10.26 -6.58
N ALA A 167 7.23 10.29 -7.89
CA ALA A 167 8.60 10.42 -8.40
C ALA A 167 9.19 11.83 -8.22
N ASN A 168 8.34 12.85 -8.06
CA ASN A 168 8.78 14.24 -7.94
C ASN A 168 9.14 14.58 -6.48
N ALA A 169 10.44 14.74 -6.21
CA ALA A 169 10.97 15.06 -4.89
C ALA A 169 10.42 16.36 -4.26
N ASN A 170 9.89 17.28 -5.10
CA ASN A 170 9.29 18.52 -4.62
C ASN A 170 7.82 18.38 -4.20
N LYS A 171 7.19 17.21 -4.44
CA LYS A 171 5.79 16.96 -4.12
C LYS A 171 5.64 16.05 -2.91
N ILE A 172 6.13 14.83 -3.01
CA ILE A 172 6.12 13.87 -1.91
C ILE A 172 7.60 13.66 -1.55
N GLY A 173 8.10 14.48 -0.65
CA GLY A 173 9.50 14.56 -0.31
C GLY A 173 10.12 13.19 -0.03
N ARG A 174 11.30 12.92 -0.58
CA ARG A 174 12.15 11.82 -0.13
C ARG A 174 12.53 12.10 1.34
N ARG A 175 12.13 11.25 2.22
CA ARG A 175 12.70 11.15 3.57
C ARG A 175 13.29 9.76 3.75
#